data_6c6a659373bd2463f277de69346ec46a
#
_entry.id   6c6a659373bd2463f277de69346ec46a
#
_cell.length_a   1.000
_cell.length_b   1.000
_cell.length_c   1.000
_cell.angle_alpha   90.00
_cell.angle_beta   90.00
_cell.angle_gamma   90.00
#
_symmetry.space_group_name_H-M   'P 1'
#
loop_
_entity.id
_entity.type
_entity.pdbx_description
1 polymer ?
#
loop_
_entity_poly.entity_id
_entity_poly.type
_entity_poly.pdbx_seq_one_letter_code
_entity_poly.pdbx_strand_id
1 'polypeptide(L)'
;MIKNICIVYTHHKLGDLIWQLPYIKAISDHHNQKIDLVVRDKTQAKSILKDISHINLINYNNFRKGIYYWVDVFKLIKIFYKNTYSHVYILDKVNKPALAARLSGVKNVIGPGIGNQKKWLTVNKFLTNDDWKMSYSEQSQKLLLINSINF
;
A
#
# COMPACT_ATOMS: atom_id res chain seq x y z
N MET A 1 -4.94 -12.02 -18.85
CA MET A 1 -5.01 -12.25 -17.40
C MET A 1 -5.14 -10.90 -16.68
N ILE A 2 -6.21 -10.70 -15.95
CA ILE A 2 -6.42 -9.47 -15.17
C ILE A 2 -5.40 -9.47 -14.03
N LYS A 3 -4.56 -8.42 -13.98
CA LYS A 3 -3.57 -8.26 -12.91
C LYS A 3 -4.22 -7.47 -11.78
N ASN A 4 -4.48 -8.11 -10.65
CA ASN A 4 -5.01 -7.40 -9.48
C ASN A 4 -3.92 -6.55 -8.83
N ILE A 5 -4.27 -5.32 -8.46
CA ILE A 5 -3.39 -4.35 -7.83
C ILE A 5 -3.92 -4.01 -6.44
N CYS A 6 -3.06 -4.03 -5.46
CA CYS A 6 -3.38 -3.64 -4.09
C CYS A 6 -2.52 -2.46 -3.64
N ILE A 7 -3.12 -1.53 -2.94
CA ILE A 7 -2.42 -0.43 -2.27
C ILE A 7 -2.64 -0.56 -0.77
N VAL A 8 -1.57 -0.48 0.00
CA VAL A 8 -1.59 -0.57 1.46
C VAL A 8 -1.18 0.77 2.05
N TYR A 9 -1.99 1.29 2.96
CA TYR A 9 -1.70 2.50 3.72
C TYR A 9 -2.06 2.29 5.19
N THR A 10 -1.07 2.41 6.08
CA THR A 10 -1.21 1.95 7.47
C THR A 10 -1.59 3.03 8.48
N HIS A 11 -1.69 4.29 8.05
CA HIS A 11 -2.10 5.38 8.93
C HIS A 11 -3.57 5.23 9.36
N HIS A 12 -3.87 5.61 10.59
CA HIS A 12 -5.19 5.43 11.18
C HIS A 12 -6.13 6.63 11.03
N LYS A 13 -5.61 7.79 10.62
CA LYS A 13 -6.40 9.01 10.41
C LYS A 13 -6.99 9.05 9.01
N LEU A 14 -8.28 9.31 8.92
CA LEU A 14 -8.95 9.47 7.62
C LEU A 14 -8.35 10.59 6.79
N GLY A 15 -8.02 11.74 7.40
CA GLY A 15 -7.41 12.86 6.69
C GLY A 15 -6.11 12.47 5.98
N ASP A 16 -5.27 11.67 6.62
CA ASP A 16 -4.02 11.18 6.02
C ASP A 16 -4.31 10.29 4.81
N LEU A 17 -5.35 9.47 4.87
CA LEU A 17 -5.79 8.64 3.74
C LEU A 17 -6.34 9.48 2.59
N ILE A 18 -7.12 10.51 2.88
CA ILE A 18 -7.68 11.42 1.87
C ILE A 18 -6.55 12.11 1.07
N TRP A 19 -5.48 12.53 1.74
CA TRP A 19 -4.30 13.08 1.08
C TRP A 19 -3.61 12.11 0.11
N GLN A 20 -3.84 10.80 0.26
CA GLN A 20 -3.28 9.78 -0.62
C GLN A 20 -4.15 9.51 -1.87
N LEU A 21 -5.39 9.97 -1.91
CA LEU A 21 -6.33 9.66 -3.01
C LEU A 21 -5.79 10.03 -4.40
N PRO A 22 -5.12 11.19 -4.62
CA PRO A 22 -4.54 11.51 -5.93
C PRO A 22 -3.50 10.48 -6.38
N TYR A 23 -2.68 9.97 -5.46
CA TYR A 23 -1.65 8.97 -5.75
C TYR A 23 -2.24 7.59 -5.98
N ILE A 24 -3.28 7.23 -5.22
CA ILE A 24 -4.07 6.02 -5.43
C ILE A 24 -4.69 6.04 -6.83
N LYS A 25 -5.26 7.18 -7.23
CA LYS A 25 -5.79 7.35 -8.59
C LYS A 25 -4.70 7.22 -9.64
N ALA A 26 -3.54 7.83 -9.45
CA ALA A 26 -2.43 7.74 -10.40
C ALA A 26 -1.96 6.30 -10.62
N ILE A 27 -1.92 5.48 -9.57
CA ILE A 27 -1.59 4.05 -9.68
C ILE A 27 -2.68 3.30 -10.46
N SER A 28 -3.95 3.59 -10.18
CA SER A 28 -5.09 3.02 -10.92
C SER A 28 -5.01 3.36 -12.41
N ASP A 29 -4.76 4.62 -12.74
CA ASP A 29 -4.63 5.09 -14.12
C ASP A 29 -3.41 4.46 -14.82
N HIS A 30 -2.27 4.34 -14.14
CA HIS A 30 -1.05 3.71 -14.67
C HIS A 30 -1.29 2.26 -15.08
N HIS A 31 -2.08 1.52 -14.31
CA HIS A 31 -2.43 0.13 -14.61
C HIS A 31 -3.71 -0.01 -15.43
N ASN A 32 -4.40 1.09 -15.70
CA ASN A 32 -5.67 1.13 -16.42
C ASN A 32 -6.72 0.16 -15.84
N GLN A 33 -6.82 0.15 -14.51
CA GLN A 33 -7.79 -0.72 -13.80
C GLN A 33 -8.10 -0.20 -12.41
N LYS A 34 -9.22 -0.66 -11.85
CA LYS A 34 -9.54 -0.42 -10.44
C LYS A 34 -8.54 -1.14 -9.53
N ILE A 35 -8.32 -0.56 -8.36
CA ILE A 35 -7.39 -1.09 -7.35
C ILE A 35 -8.13 -1.49 -6.08
N ASP A 36 -7.54 -2.39 -5.33
CA ASP A 36 -7.98 -2.72 -3.98
C ASP A 36 -7.14 -1.97 -2.94
N LEU A 37 -7.77 -1.61 -1.83
CA LEU A 37 -7.09 -0.98 -0.69
C LEU A 37 -7.01 -1.93 0.51
N VAL A 38 -5.93 -1.85 1.25
CA VAL A 38 -5.82 -2.35 2.61
C VAL A 38 -5.47 -1.18 3.52
N VAL A 39 -6.36 -0.85 4.43
CA VAL A 39 -6.26 0.29 5.34
C VAL A 39 -6.71 -0.11 6.76
N ARG A 40 -6.51 0.76 7.74
CA ARG A 40 -7.02 0.52 9.08
C ARG A 40 -8.53 0.74 9.14
N ASP A 41 -9.22 -0.02 9.98
CA ASP A 41 -10.66 0.10 10.22
C ASP A 41 -11.05 1.48 10.77
N LYS A 42 -10.20 2.09 11.59
CA LYS A 42 -10.41 3.42 12.16
C LYS A 42 -10.57 4.54 11.12
N THR A 43 -10.10 4.32 9.88
CA THR A 43 -10.33 5.27 8.78
C THR A 43 -11.78 5.30 8.31
N GLN A 44 -12.57 4.26 8.60
CA GLN A 44 -13.92 4.08 8.08
C GLN A 44 -14.01 4.16 6.55
N ALA A 45 -12.94 3.76 5.88
CA ALA A 45 -12.77 3.93 4.43
C ALA A 45 -13.90 3.26 3.62
N LYS A 46 -14.42 2.12 4.05
CA LYS A 46 -15.52 1.42 3.38
C LYS A 46 -16.78 2.28 3.25
N SER A 47 -17.08 3.10 4.26
CA SER A 47 -18.25 4.00 4.23
C SER A 47 -18.00 5.24 3.40
N ILE A 48 -16.79 5.78 3.45
CA ILE A 48 -16.44 7.10 2.91
C ILE A 48 -15.98 7.02 1.46
N LEU A 49 -15.26 5.96 1.10
CA LEU A 49 -14.67 5.79 -0.24
C LEU A 49 -15.47 4.84 -1.15
N LYS A 50 -16.65 4.39 -0.74
CA LYS A 50 -17.47 3.43 -1.49
C LYS A 50 -17.84 3.86 -2.90
N ASP A 51 -17.97 5.17 -3.13
CA ASP A 51 -18.39 5.73 -4.41
C ASP A 51 -17.21 6.19 -5.30
N ILE A 52 -15.98 5.93 -4.87
CA ILE A 52 -14.79 6.27 -5.65
C ILE A 52 -14.60 5.24 -6.78
N SER A 53 -14.76 5.70 -8.02
CA SER A 53 -14.85 4.84 -9.20
C SER A 53 -13.63 3.97 -9.48
N HIS A 54 -12.44 4.41 -9.07
CA HIS A 54 -11.18 3.69 -9.29
C HIS A 54 -10.79 2.74 -8.16
N ILE A 55 -11.60 2.67 -7.08
CA ILE A 55 -11.43 1.73 -5.99
C ILE A 55 -12.42 0.58 -6.15
N ASN A 56 -11.93 -0.66 -6.09
CA ASN A 56 -12.74 -1.85 -6.23
C ASN A 56 -13.12 -2.42 -4.86
N LEU A 57 -12.16 -2.85 -4.08
CA LEU A 57 -12.35 -3.52 -2.79
C LEU A 57 -11.54 -2.82 -1.70
N ILE A 58 -12.13 -2.70 -0.50
CA ILE A 58 -11.43 -2.18 0.67
C ILE A 58 -11.41 -3.26 1.74
N ASN A 59 -10.22 -3.67 2.15
CA ASN A 59 -9.97 -4.59 3.24
C ASN A 59 -9.40 -3.84 4.43
N TYR A 60 -9.71 -4.29 5.64
CA TYR A 60 -9.15 -3.73 6.86
C TYR A 60 -8.08 -4.63 7.46
N ASN A 61 -7.01 -4.00 7.97
CA ASN A 61 -6.02 -4.62 8.83
C ASN A 61 -5.57 -3.58 9.85
N ASN A 62 -5.41 -3.99 11.10
CA ASN A 62 -5.11 -3.05 12.17
C ASN A 62 -3.63 -2.77 12.36
N PHE A 63 -2.74 -3.52 11.72
CA PHE A 63 -1.29 -3.34 11.77
C PHE A 63 -0.75 -3.20 13.21
N ARG A 64 -1.26 -4.05 14.11
CA ARG A 64 -0.92 -4.02 15.54
C ARG A 64 0.52 -4.50 15.78
N LYS A 65 1.08 -4.10 16.91
CA LYS A 65 2.42 -4.51 17.36
C LYS A 65 2.31 -5.60 18.44
N GLY A 66 3.45 -6.09 18.92
CA GLY A 66 3.53 -7.07 19.99
C GLY A 66 3.03 -8.44 19.56
N ILE A 67 2.26 -9.11 20.45
CA ILE A 67 1.76 -10.47 20.20
C ILE A 67 0.82 -10.57 19.00
N TYR A 68 0.14 -9.48 18.65
CA TYR A 68 -0.77 -9.44 17.50
C TYR A 68 -0.06 -9.21 16.17
N TYR A 69 1.24 -8.96 16.17
CA TYR A 69 2.01 -8.70 14.95
C TYR A 69 1.81 -9.83 13.92
N TRP A 70 2.07 -11.06 14.32
CA TRP A 70 1.95 -12.21 13.43
C TRP A 70 0.51 -12.52 13.04
N VAL A 71 -0.46 -12.28 13.92
CA VAL A 71 -1.88 -12.41 13.58
C VAL A 71 -2.23 -11.50 12.41
N ASP A 72 -1.80 -10.24 12.46
CA ASP A 72 -2.05 -9.28 11.41
C ASP A 72 -1.26 -9.59 10.12
N VAL A 73 -0.03 -10.11 10.24
CA VAL A 73 0.74 -10.61 9.08
C VAL A 73 0.00 -11.76 8.39
N PHE A 74 -0.49 -12.75 9.13
CA PHE A 74 -1.23 -13.87 8.55
C PHE A 74 -2.55 -13.43 7.90
N LYS A 75 -3.25 -12.45 8.47
CA LYS A 75 -4.44 -11.86 7.84
C LYS A 75 -4.09 -11.18 6.52
N LEU A 76 -2.99 -10.45 6.46
CA LEU A 76 -2.52 -9.83 5.21
C LEU A 76 -2.13 -10.88 4.17
N ILE A 77 -1.41 -11.92 4.55
CA ILE A 77 -1.04 -13.02 3.66
C ILE A 77 -2.30 -13.65 3.07
N LYS A 78 -3.33 -13.88 3.88
CA LYS A 78 -4.60 -14.42 3.41
C LYS A 78 -5.28 -13.50 2.40
N ILE A 79 -5.30 -12.18 2.64
CA ILE A 79 -5.84 -11.20 1.71
C ILE A 79 -5.07 -11.22 0.39
N PHE A 80 -3.75 -11.17 0.44
CA PHE A 80 -2.90 -11.13 -0.74
C PHE A 80 -2.96 -12.42 -1.57
N TYR A 81 -2.99 -13.56 -0.90
CA TYR A 81 -3.10 -14.86 -1.57
C TYR A 81 -4.46 -15.08 -2.21
N LYS A 82 -5.55 -14.78 -1.48
CA LYS A 82 -6.92 -14.95 -1.99
C LYS A 82 -7.18 -14.12 -3.24
N ASN A 83 -6.69 -12.89 -3.29
CA ASN A 83 -6.95 -11.95 -4.38
C ASN A 83 -5.89 -12.03 -5.50
N THR A 84 -4.86 -12.84 -5.34
CA THR A 84 -3.82 -13.09 -6.37
C THR A 84 -3.22 -11.80 -6.96
N TYR A 85 -2.79 -10.87 -6.10
CA TYR A 85 -2.22 -9.60 -6.53
C TYR A 85 -0.91 -9.79 -7.31
N SER A 86 -0.78 -9.08 -8.40
CA SER A 86 0.47 -8.98 -9.17
C SER A 86 1.38 -7.87 -8.64
N HIS A 87 0.78 -6.81 -8.09
CA HIS A 87 1.45 -5.66 -7.54
C HIS A 87 0.85 -5.30 -6.18
N VAL A 88 1.71 -5.01 -5.22
CA VAL A 88 1.34 -4.42 -3.94
C VAL A 88 2.17 -3.16 -3.75
N TYR A 89 1.50 -2.01 -3.70
CA TYR A 89 2.09 -0.70 -3.42
C TYR A 89 1.90 -0.37 -1.95
N ILE A 90 2.98 -0.03 -1.27
CA ILE A 90 2.95 0.37 0.14
C ILE A 90 3.33 1.84 0.21
N LEU A 91 2.42 2.69 0.66
CA LEU A 91 2.59 4.15 0.64
C LEU A 91 3.27 4.70 1.90
N ASP A 92 3.70 3.83 2.80
CA ASP A 92 4.43 4.21 4.01
C ASP A 92 5.60 3.25 4.31
N LYS A 93 6.37 3.54 5.36
CA LYS A 93 7.58 2.79 5.69
C LYS A 93 7.37 1.51 6.51
N VAL A 94 6.13 1.13 6.78
CA VAL A 94 5.83 -0.02 7.63
C VAL A 94 6.25 -1.32 6.95
N ASN A 95 6.97 -2.13 7.70
CA ASN A 95 7.59 -3.37 7.22
C ASN A 95 6.59 -4.52 6.98
N LYS A 96 5.57 -4.61 7.83
CA LYS A 96 4.61 -5.73 7.87
C LYS A 96 3.94 -6.03 6.52
N PRO A 97 3.38 -5.05 5.78
CA PRO A 97 2.77 -5.34 4.49
C PRO A 97 3.76 -5.86 3.45
N ALA A 98 5.00 -5.36 3.47
CA ALA A 98 6.05 -5.83 2.55
C ALA A 98 6.41 -7.29 2.82
N LEU A 99 6.60 -7.64 4.09
CA LEU A 99 6.84 -9.02 4.51
C LEU A 99 5.69 -9.95 4.09
N ALA A 100 4.47 -9.56 4.39
CA ALA A 100 3.28 -10.35 4.05
C ALA A 100 3.13 -10.55 2.53
N ALA A 101 3.37 -9.50 1.74
CA ALA A 101 3.33 -9.58 0.28
C ALA A 101 4.38 -10.56 -0.28
N ARG A 102 5.59 -10.51 0.25
CA ARG A 102 6.66 -11.46 -0.16
C ARG A 102 6.33 -12.90 0.22
N LEU A 103 5.83 -13.14 1.43
CA LEU A 103 5.45 -14.48 1.88
C LEU A 103 4.25 -15.05 1.11
N SER A 104 3.37 -14.19 0.58
CA SER A 104 2.24 -14.62 -0.26
C SER A 104 2.59 -14.78 -1.74
N GLY A 105 3.85 -14.56 -2.13
CA GLY A 105 4.31 -14.78 -3.51
C GLY A 105 3.99 -13.64 -4.48
N VAL A 106 3.67 -12.44 -4.00
CA VAL A 106 3.47 -11.26 -4.85
C VAL A 106 4.78 -10.93 -5.58
N LYS A 107 4.70 -10.78 -6.90
CA LYS A 107 5.88 -10.56 -7.74
C LYS A 107 6.44 -9.14 -7.63
N ASN A 108 5.56 -8.16 -7.53
CA ASN A 108 5.94 -6.75 -7.53
C ASN A 108 5.51 -6.11 -6.21
N VAL A 109 6.46 -5.96 -5.29
CA VAL A 109 6.26 -5.31 -3.99
C VAL A 109 7.02 -4.00 -4.00
N ILE A 110 6.29 -2.89 -3.96
CA ILE A 110 6.79 -1.54 -4.17
C ILE A 110 6.50 -0.71 -2.92
N GLY A 111 7.49 -0.01 -2.44
CA GLY A 111 7.37 0.85 -1.27
C GLY A 111 8.57 1.79 -1.14
N PRO A 112 8.55 2.70 -0.17
CA PRO A 112 9.63 3.68 0.02
C PRO A 112 10.99 3.08 0.34
N GLY A 113 11.06 1.88 0.93
CA GLY A 113 12.31 1.21 1.22
C GLY A 113 13.07 1.79 2.41
N ILE A 114 12.37 2.39 3.36
CA ILE A 114 12.97 2.96 4.57
C ILE A 114 13.14 1.87 5.63
N GLY A 115 14.31 1.82 6.24
CA GLY A 115 14.63 0.88 7.31
C GLY A 115 14.54 -0.58 6.86
N ASN A 116 13.95 -1.42 7.67
CA ASN A 116 13.83 -2.86 7.41
C ASN A 116 12.87 -3.25 6.26
N GLN A 117 12.03 -2.33 5.81
CA GLN A 117 11.12 -2.59 4.70
C GLN A 117 11.87 -2.94 3.42
N LYS A 118 13.02 -2.32 3.20
CA LYS A 118 13.84 -2.42 1.99
C LYS A 118 14.12 -3.87 1.57
N LYS A 119 14.38 -4.76 2.51
CA LYS A 119 14.73 -6.17 2.25
C LYS A 119 13.57 -7.01 1.69
N TRP A 120 12.33 -6.53 1.84
CA TRP A 120 11.14 -7.24 1.38
C TRP A 120 10.58 -6.71 0.06
N LEU A 121 11.09 -5.58 -0.42
CA LEU A 121 10.66 -4.99 -1.69
C LEU A 121 11.30 -5.71 -2.88
N THR A 122 10.65 -5.63 -4.03
CA THR A 122 11.18 -6.21 -5.29
C THR A 122 11.78 -5.17 -6.21
N VAL A 123 11.62 -3.88 -5.89
CA VAL A 123 12.23 -2.75 -6.61
C VAL A 123 13.60 -2.42 -6.03
N ASN A 124 14.43 -1.75 -6.83
CA ASN A 124 15.78 -1.33 -6.44
C ASN A 124 15.94 0.19 -6.29
N LYS A 125 14.86 0.94 -6.40
CA LYS A 125 14.83 2.38 -6.21
C LYS A 125 14.06 2.71 -4.95
N PHE A 126 14.67 3.46 -4.05
CA PHE A 126 14.13 3.74 -2.73
C PHE A 126 14.20 5.22 -2.40
N LEU A 127 13.35 5.65 -1.45
CA LEU A 127 13.45 6.97 -0.85
C LEU A 127 14.62 7.01 0.13
N THR A 128 15.19 8.20 0.34
CA THR A 128 16.20 8.43 1.38
C THR A 128 15.55 8.76 2.72
N ASN A 129 16.34 8.73 3.80
CA ASN A 129 15.87 9.18 5.11
C ASN A 129 15.48 10.67 5.11
N ASP A 130 16.12 11.49 4.27
CA ASP A 130 15.77 12.90 4.13
C ASP A 130 14.44 13.07 3.39
N ASP A 131 14.17 12.27 2.37
CA ASP A 131 12.87 12.22 1.71
C ASP A 131 11.75 11.91 2.71
N TRP A 132 12.04 11.09 3.72
CA TRP A 132 11.06 10.70 4.75
C TRP A 132 10.74 11.80 5.75
N LYS A 133 11.49 12.90 5.75
CA LYS A 133 11.18 14.11 6.54
C LYS A 133 10.17 15.04 5.86
N MET A 134 9.86 14.80 4.59
CA MET A 134 8.86 15.54 3.83
C MET A 134 7.44 15.19 4.30
N SER A 135 6.46 15.94 3.84
CA SER A 135 5.04 15.61 4.07
C SER A 135 4.67 14.25 3.46
N TYR A 136 3.61 13.61 3.96
CA TYR A 136 3.13 12.33 3.43
C TYR A 136 2.79 12.41 1.94
N SER A 137 2.26 13.54 1.51
CA SER A 137 1.95 13.79 0.10
C SER A 137 3.21 13.80 -0.76
N GLU A 138 4.24 14.53 -0.35
CA GLU A 138 5.52 14.60 -1.06
C GLU A 138 6.24 13.25 -1.08
N GLN A 139 6.18 12.49 0.01
CA GLN A 139 6.72 11.12 0.07
C GLN A 139 6.06 10.22 -0.98
N SER A 140 4.74 10.23 -1.07
CA SER A 140 4.00 9.44 -2.05
C SER A 140 4.27 9.92 -3.47
N GLN A 141 4.32 11.22 -3.70
CA GLN A 141 4.68 11.80 -5.00
C GLN A 141 6.04 11.30 -5.48
N LYS A 142 7.05 11.37 -4.63
CA LYS A 142 8.40 10.92 -4.96
C LYS A 142 8.45 9.41 -5.19
N LEU A 143 7.74 8.62 -4.38
CA LEU A 143 7.64 7.18 -4.57
C LEU A 143 7.09 6.82 -5.95
N LEU A 144 6.03 7.50 -6.39
CA LEU A 144 5.46 7.26 -7.70
C LEU A 144 6.43 7.63 -8.82
N LEU A 145 7.08 8.79 -8.72
CA LEU A 145 8.03 9.28 -9.72
C LEU A 145 9.21 8.32 -9.91
N ILE A 146 9.82 7.83 -8.84
CA ILE A 146 10.94 6.88 -8.96
C ILE A 146 10.53 5.53 -9.53
N ASN A 147 9.23 5.19 -9.50
CA ASN A 147 8.67 4.00 -10.11
C ASN A 147 7.99 4.29 -11.47
N SER A 148 8.28 5.44 -12.07
CA SER A 148 7.80 5.84 -13.40
C SER A 148 6.28 5.94 -13.51
N ILE A 149 5.61 6.31 -12.42
CA ILE A 149 4.16 6.55 -12.40
C ILE A 149 3.93 8.06 -12.42
N ASN A 150 3.28 8.54 -13.46
CA ASN A 150 2.92 9.95 -13.63
C ASN A 150 1.54 10.23 -13.02
N PHE A 151 1.34 11.47 -12.59
CA PHE A 151 0.06 11.90 -12.00
C PHE A 151 -0.20 13.38 -12.33
#